data_bfda04c8e086e5ce769647a70e98be3f
#
_entry.id   bfda04c8e086e5ce769647a70e98be3f
#
_cell.length_a   1.000
_cell.length_b   1.000
_cell.length_c   1.000
_cell.angle_alpha   90.00
_cell.angle_beta   90.00
_cell.angle_gamma   90.00
#
_symmetry.space_group_name_H-M   'P 1'
#
loop_
_entity.id
_entity.type
_entity.pdbx_description
1 polymer ?
#
loop_
_entity_poly.entity_id
_entity_poly.type
_entity_poly.pdbx_seq_one_letter_code
_entity_poly.pdbx_strand_id
1 'polypeptide(L)'
;MNASGMKKKAILFTVAALLSLTVAAQEQDKKKTIEVPGWVANLKERIELHGYGQAGYTWKTQDGKGTNTVDLKRTLFWAKARITDRWSFLFMHDFSSEVQEFYTDFRITNDNAMTVRFGQFKNSYSLENPLSPTKMELIDVYSQGVTYLSGCGSDPLFGVQYGRDLGLMIYGNLFANHLYYELALMQGQGINTKDKNDQKDVILRLDYRPTENWRIVASGQLGTGHAIAESKYNPGIAVGDDYRRNRWSAGAEWKSHVAGVDYWKNRAASVHGEVLGGRDGDVNSWGAYLTGCVPVCKILDVVGSVDYFNYNTDAKMQQTNVTVGVQHWFYRTCRAQVQYTLSNPVNMGQEHYGTLQAQLQVAF
;
A
#
# COMPACT_ATOMS: atom_id res chain seq x y z
N MET A 1 -31.11 -13.15 -31.10
CA MET A 1 -30.81 -12.01 -30.21
C MET A 1 -29.42 -12.25 -29.60
N ASN A 2 -28.46 -11.37 -29.92
CA ASN A 2 -27.04 -11.63 -29.68
C ASN A 2 -26.65 -11.49 -28.20
N ALA A 3 -26.09 -12.53 -27.61
CA ALA A 3 -25.56 -12.57 -26.22
C ALA A 3 -24.53 -11.46 -25.92
N SER A 4 -23.83 -10.93 -26.94
CA SER A 4 -22.90 -9.81 -26.84
C SER A 4 -23.57 -8.47 -26.47
N GLY A 5 -24.81 -8.26 -26.95
CA GLY A 5 -25.59 -7.04 -26.68
C GLY A 5 -26.13 -6.98 -25.23
N MET A 6 -26.43 -8.13 -24.65
CA MET A 6 -26.89 -8.21 -23.25
C MET A 6 -25.77 -7.95 -22.23
N LYS A 7 -24.56 -8.42 -22.51
CA LYS A 7 -23.40 -8.19 -21.64
C LYS A 7 -22.98 -6.71 -21.59
N LYS A 8 -23.02 -5.99 -22.73
CA LYS A 8 -22.73 -4.54 -22.77
C LYS A 8 -23.79 -3.71 -22.03
N LYS A 9 -25.08 -4.11 -22.09
CA LYS A 9 -26.15 -3.42 -21.36
C LYS A 9 -26.08 -3.66 -19.85
N ALA A 10 -25.66 -4.85 -19.40
CA ALA A 10 -25.48 -5.14 -17.97
C ALA A 10 -24.36 -4.30 -17.34
N ILE A 11 -23.22 -4.16 -18.02
CA ILE A 11 -22.09 -3.32 -17.55
C ILE A 11 -22.49 -1.84 -17.47
N LEU A 12 -23.23 -1.34 -18.46
CA LEU A 12 -23.70 0.05 -18.44
C LEU A 12 -24.72 0.31 -17.31
N PHE A 13 -25.58 -0.67 -17.01
CA PHE A 13 -26.57 -0.58 -15.92
C PHE A 13 -25.91 -0.59 -14.54
N THR A 14 -24.85 -1.37 -14.35
CA THR A 14 -24.11 -1.43 -13.08
C THR A 14 -23.35 -0.11 -12.81
N VAL A 15 -22.76 0.50 -13.83
CA VAL A 15 -22.09 1.81 -13.73
C VAL A 15 -23.11 2.93 -13.48
N ALA A 16 -24.27 2.89 -14.12
CA ALA A 16 -25.33 3.87 -13.91
C ALA A 16 -25.99 3.74 -12.52
N ALA A 17 -26.13 2.52 -11.99
CA ALA A 17 -26.66 2.29 -10.64
C ALA A 17 -25.69 2.77 -9.55
N LEU A 18 -24.37 2.61 -9.73
CA LEU A 18 -23.37 3.17 -8.84
C LEU A 18 -23.36 4.71 -8.86
N LEU A 19 -23.61 5.34 -10.00
CA LEU A 19 -23.70 6.79 -10.13
C LEU A 19 -24.97 7.36 -9.49
N SER A 20 -26.10 6.63 -9.49
CA SER A 20 -27.36 7.10 -8.89
C SER A 20 -27.39 7.01 -7.38
N LEU A 21 -26.64 6.11 -6.74
CA LEU A 21 -26.50 6.02 -5.28
C LEU A 21 -25.75 7.20 -4.66
N THR A 22 -24.94 7.91 -5.47
CA THR A 22 -24.13 9.03 -4.98
C THR A 22 -24.91 10.35 -4.87
N VAL A 23 -26.01 10.51 -5.58
CA VAL A 23 -26.86 11.73 -5.56
C VAL A 23 -27.71 11.79 -4.28
N ALA A 24 -28.12 10.64 -3.74
CA ALA A 24 -28.97 10.58 -2.53
C ALA A 24 -28.21 10.84 -1.21
N ALA A 25 -26.88 10.76 -1.21
CA ALA A 25 -26.06 10.94 -0.01
C ALA A 25 -25.70 12.42 0.28
N GLN A 26 -26.06 13.36 -0.60
CA GLN A 26 -25.68 14.78 -0.46
C GLN A 26 -26.66 15.66 0.36
N GLU A 27 -27.84 15.13 0.73
CA GLU A 27 -28.79 15.89 1.55
C GLU A 27 -29.00 15.20 2.90
N GLN A 28 -28.27 15.61 3.94
CA GLN A 28 -28.68 15.73 5.34
C GLN A 28 -27.48 15.74 6.30
N ASP A 29 -26.81 16.88 6.43
CA ASP A 29 -25.97 17.14 7.60
C ASP A 29 -26.65 18.20 8.50
N LYS A 30 -27.80 17.86 9.09
CA LYS A 30 -28.32 18.58 10.26
C LYS A 30 -27.65 17.99 11.49
N LYS A 31 -26.61 18.67 12.00
CA LYS A 31 -25.94 18.34 13.26
C LYS A 31 -26.97 18.33 14.39
N LYS A 32 -27.43 17.15 14.80
CA LYS A 32 -27.96 16.96 16.15
C LYS A 32 -26.77 16.98 17.11
N THR A 33 -26.66 18.02 17.92
CA THR A 33 -25.70 18.08 19.03
C THR A 33 -26.14 17.05 20.06
N ILE A 34 -25.50 15.89 20.09
CA ILE A 34 -25.68 14.92 21.17
C ILE A 34 -24.79 15.38 22.31
N GLU A 35 -25.40 15.71 23.47
CA GLU A 35 -24.63 15.97 24.68
C GLU A 35 -23.91 14.71 25.12
N VAL A 36 -22.57 14.73 24.99
CA VAL A 36 -21.71 13.59 25.34
C VAL A 36 -21.32 13.71 26.81
N PRO A 37 -21.46 12.65 27.64
CA PRO A 37 -21.01 12.68 29.04
C PRO A 37 -19.53 13.10 29.14
N GLY A 38 -19.15 13.81 30.20
CA GLY A 38 -17.82 14.40 30.37
C GLY A 38 -16.67 13.39 30.27
N TRP A 39 -16.87 12.14 30.70
CA TRP A 39 -15.87 11.08 30.54
C TRP A 39 -15.63 10.68 29.09
N VAL A 40 -16.68 10.75 28.25
CA VAL A 40 -16.55 10.49 26.79
C VAL A 40 -15.81 11.64 26.10
N ALA A 41 -16.03 12.89 26.55
CA ALA A 41 -15.28 14.04 26.06
C ALA A 41 -13.78 13.88 26.34
N ASN A 42 -13.40 13.47 27.54
CA ASN A 42 -12.02 13.20 27.94
C ASN A 42 -11.38 12.04 27.13
N LEU A 43 -12.15 11.01 26.75
CA LEU A 43 -11.68 9.95 25.87
C LEU A 43 -11.43 10.44 24.44
N LYS A 44 -12.31 11.31 23.91
CA LYS A 44 -12.14 11.92 22.57
C LYS A 44 -10.84 12.72 22.42
N GLU A 45 -10.37 13.33 23.50
CA GLU A 45 -9.10 14.08 23.48
C GLU A 45 -7.86 13.18 23.40
N ARG A 46 -7.98 11.91 23.79
CA ARG A 46 -6.87 10.97 23.91
C ARG A 46 -6.92 9.79 22.93
N ILE A 47 -8.08 9.45 22.42
CA ILE A 47 -8.27 8.28 21.55
C ILE A 47 -8.83 8.74 20.21
N GLU A 48 -8.09 8.44 19.15
CA GLU A 48 -8.51 8.60 17.76
C GLU A 48 -8.93 7.23 17.21
N LEU A 49 -10.13 7.15 16.65
CA LEU A 49 -10.67 5.94 16.03
C LEU A 49 -10.81 6.18 14.54
N HIS A 50 -10.31 5.25 13.76
CA HIS A 50 -10.35 5.30 12.30
C HIS A 50 -10.61 3.92 11.71
N GLY A 51 -11.12 3.90 10.49
CA GLY A 51 -11.31 2.66 9.78
C GLY A 51 -11.57 2.88 8.30
N TYR A 52 -11.39 1.82 7.53
CA TYR A 52 -11.84 1.77 6.16
C TYR A 52 -12.13 0.34 5.73
N GLY A 53 -13.06 0.22 4.76
CA GLY A 53 -13.36 -1.02 4.07
C GLY A 53 -13.16 -0.86 2.56
N GLN A 54 -12.64 -1.92 1.93
CA GLN A 54 -12.49 -2.04 0.49
C GLN A 54 -13.11 -3.37 0.04
N ALA A 55 -14.15 -3.30 -0.77
CA ALA A 55 -14.76 -4.45 -1.44
C ALA A 55 -14.53 -4.34 -2.95
N GLY A 56 -14.19 -5.43 -3.59
CA GLY A 56 -13.79 -5.44 -4.98
C GLY A 56 -14.39 -6.55 -5.81
N TYR A 57 -14.39 -6.33 -7.12
CA TYR A 57 -14.64 -7.30 -8.16
C TYR A 57 -13.39 -7.40 -9.02
N THR A 58 -12.96 -8.62 -9.31
CA THR A 58 -11.85 -8.90 -10.22
C THR A 58 -12.33 -9.88 -11.28
N TRP A 59 -12.07 -9.56 -12.56
CA TRP A 59 -12.22 -10.46 -13.68
C TRP A 59 -10.88 -10.57 -14.39
N LYS A 60 -10.36 -11.79 -14.51
CA LYS A 60 -9.07 -12.09 -15.15
C LYS A 60 -9.28 -13.01 -16.33
N THR A 61 -8.67 -12.69 -17.47
CA THR A 61 -8.57 -13.59 -18.62
C THR A 61 -7.18 -14.19 -18.67
N GLN A 62 -7.09 -15.51 -18.70
CA GLN A 62 -5.84 -16.23 -18.83
C GLN A 62 -6.07 -17.49 -19.65
N ASP A 63 -5.20 -17.77 -20.62
CA ASP A 63 -5.24 -18.96 -21.49
C ASP A 63 -6.63 -19.16 -22.14
N GLY A 64 -7.24 -18.07 -22.62
CA GLY A 64 -8.57 -18.07 -23.24
C GLY A 64 -9.75 -18.30 -22.27
N LYS A 65 -9.50 -18.43 -20.95
CA LYS A 65 -10.55 -18.62 -19.93
C LYS A 65 -10.71 -17.36 -19.10
N GLY A 66 -11.95 -17.02 -18.77
CA GLY A 66 -12.28 -15.92 -17.87
C GLY A 66 -12.64 -16.46 -16.49
N THR A 67 -11.99 -15.94 -15.45
CA THR A 67 -12.35 -16.17 -14.04
C THR A 67 -12.80 -14.86 -13.41
N ASN A 68 -13.70 -14.92 -12.42
CA ASN A 68 -14.11 -13.73 -11.69
C ASN A 68 -14.32 -14.05 -10.21
N THR A 69 -14.14 -13.01 -9.38
CA THR A 69 -14.38 -13.09 -7.95
C THR A 69 -14.89 -11.74 -7.42
N VAL A 70 -15.65 -11.81 -6.34
CA VAL A 70 -15.99 -10.66 -5.48
C VAL A 70 -15.41 -10.94 -4.12
N ASP A 71 -14.67 -10.00 -3.57
CA ASP A 71 -13.97 -10.17 -2.29
C ASP A 71 -13.96 -8.91 -1.44
N LEU A 72 -13.82 -9.11 -0.13
CA LEU A 72 -13.44 -8.06 0.81
C LEU A 72 -11.91 -7.97 0.82
N LYS A 73 -11.37 -6.97 0.11
CA LYS A 73 -9.93 -6.80 0.00
C LYS A 73 -9.29 -6.40 1.34
N ARG A 74 -9.99 -5.53 2.10
CA ARG A 74 -9.51 -5.02 3.40
C ARG A 74 -10.67 -4.50 4.23
N THR A 75 -10.60 -4.74 5.54
CA THR A 75 -11.55 -4.19 6.51
C THR A 75 -10.79 -3.78 7.76
N LEU A 76 -10.13 -2.62 7.69
CA LEU A 76 -9.25 -2.14 8.75
C LEU A 76 -9.97 -1.22 9.72
N PHE A 77 -9.66 -1.43 10.99
CA PHE A 77 -9.99 -0.53 12.09
C PHE A 77 -8.74 -0.33 12.94
N TRP A 78 -8.50 0.92 13.36
CA TRP A 78 -7.43 1.20 14.31
C TRP A 78 -7.80 2.25 15.33
N ALA A 79 -7.19 2.09 16.50
CA ALA A 79 -7.25 3.03 17.59
C ALA A 79 -5.84 3.55 17.88
N LYS A 80 -5.69 4.87 17.95
CA LYS A 80 -4.48 5.52 18.43
C LYS A 80 -4.76 6.19 19.76
N ALA A 81 -4.01 5.85 20.80
CA ALA A 81 -4.15 6.40 22.12
C ALA A 81 -2.96 7.28 22.49
N ARG A 82 -3.20 8.52 22.92
CA ARG A 82 -2.20 9.40 23.51
C ARG A 82 -2.16 9.17 25.01
N ILE A 83 -1.12 8.47 25.49
CA ILE A 83 -0.93 8.15 26.91
C ILE A 83 -0.43 9.39 27.65
N THR A 84 0.59 10.04 27.09
CA THR A 84 1.12 11.35 27.53
C THR A 84 1.39 12.22 26.30
N ASP A 85 1.88 13.45 26.49
CA ASP A 85 2.28 14.32 25.38
C ASP A 85 3.42 13.75 24.52
N ARG A 86 4.21 12.84 25.09
CA ARG A 86 5.36 12.20 24.42
C ARG A 86 5.14 10.74 24.07
N TRP A 87 4.15 10.09 24.68
CA TRP A 87 3.95 8.66 24.56
C TRP A 87 2.59 8.35 23.95
N SER A 88 2.58 7.64 22.83
CA SER A 88 1.37 7.17 22.16
C SER A 88 1.47 5.68 21.85
N PHE A 89 0.31 5.08 21.62
CA PHE A 89 0.12 3.69 21.30
C PHE A 89 -0.81 3.57 20.11
N LEU A 90 -0.58 2.61 19.22
CA LEU A 90 -1.47 2.28 18.12
C LEU A 90 -1.75 0.77 18.10
N PHE A 91 -3.01 0.44 17.91
CA PHE A 91 -3.51 -0.89 17.59
C PHE A 91 -4.30 -0.85 16.29
N MET A 92 -3.99 -1.74 15.33
CA MET A 92 -4.67 -1.86 14.04
C MET A 92 -4.97 -3.32 13.74
N HIS A 93 -6.22 -3.61 13.39
CA HIS A 93 -6.65 -4.94 12.96
C HIS A 93 -7.31 -4.87 11.59
N ASP A 94 -6.99 -5.81 10.73
CA ASP A 94 -7.75 -6.09 9.50
C ASP A 94 -8.67 -7.28 9.74
N PHE A 95 -9.99 -7.04 9.79
CA PHE A 95 -10.99 -8.08 10.03
C PHE A 95 -11.13 -9.07 8.87
N SER A 96 -10.51 -8.78 7.72
CA SER A 96 -10.38 -9.73 6.61
C SER A 96 -9.14 -10.61 6.70
N SER A 97 -8.21 -10.33 7.65
CA SER A 97 -6.97 -11.09 7.84
C SER A 97 -6.54 -11.17 9.30
N GLU A 98 -5.71 -10.26 9.81
CA GLU A 98 -5.05 -10.39 11.10
C GLU A 98 -4.68 -9.04 11.74
N VAL A 99 -4.06 -9.08 12.95
CA VAL A 99 -3.50 -7.89 13.59
C VAL A 99 -2.40 -7.32 12.70
N GLN A 100 -2.62 -6.11 12.19
CA GLN A 100 -1.71 -5.46 11.27
C GLN A 100 -0.61 -4.68 11.99
N GLU A 101 -0.97 -3.84 12.94
CA GLU A 101 -0.02 -3.01 13.66
C GLU A 101 -0.34 -2.98 15.15
N PHE A 102 0.71 -3.08 15.95
CA PHE A 102 0.67 -2.96 17.39
C PHE A 102 1.99 -2.37 17.85
N TYR A 103 2.03 -1.08 18.08
CA TYR A 103 3.27 -0.42 18.46
C TYR A 103 3.05 0.74 19.43
N THR A 104 4.13 1.13 20.08
CA THR A 104 4.22 2.33 20.89
C THR A 104 5.28 3.29 20.33
N ASP A 105 4.98 4.58 20.35
CA ASP A 105 5.90 5.65 20.00
C ASP A 105 6.24 6.48 21.23
N PHE A 106 7.53 6.70 21.46
CA PHE A 106 8.02 7.61 22.49
C PHE A 106 8.85 8.73 21.84
N ARG A 107 8.35 9.96 21.89
CA ARG A 107 9.03 11.14 21.38
C ARG A 107 10.14 11.57 22.31
N ILE A 108 11.38 11.50 21.83
CA ILE A 108 12.59 11.87 22.59
C ILE A 108 12.75 13.39 22.62
N THR A 109 12.66 14.03 21.43
CA THR A 109 12.87 15.47 21.27
C THR A 109 11.54 16.22 21.11
N ASN A 110 11.51 17.50 21.51
CA ASN A 110 10.29 18.30 21.41
C ASN A 110 10.00 18.79 19.96
N ASP A 111 11.01 18.86 19.13
CA ASP A 111 10.98 19.33 17.74
C ASP A 111 10.66 18.22 16.72
N ASN A 112 10.28 17.03 17.20
CA ASN A 112 10.04 15.82 16.39
C ASN A 112 11.27 15.35 15.59
N ALA A 113 12.46 15.76 15.97
CA ALA A 113 13.70 15.30 15.33
C ALA A 113 14.00 13.84 15.67
N MET A 114 13.49 13.34 16.80
CA MET A 114 13.73 11.95 17.20
C MET A 114 12.54 11.35 17.97
N THR A 115 12.01 10.27 17.44
CA THR A 115 10.98 9.40 18.07
C THR A 115 11.46 7.96 18.00
N VAL A 116 11.23 7.19 19.04
CA VAL A 116 11.49 5.75 19.09
C VAL A 116 10.17 5.02 19.02
N ARG A 117 10.08 4.04 18.13
CA ARG A 117 8.96 3.13 17.98
C ARG A 117 9.38 1.71 18.32
N PHE A 118 8.52 0.99 19.02
CA PHE A 118 8.71 -0.43 19.32
C PHE A 118 7.40 -1.19 19.12
N GLY A 119 7.48 -2.34 18.45
CA GLY A 119 6.34 -3.22 18.20
C GLY A 119 6.29 -3.73 16.78
N GLN A 120 5.07 -4.01 16.29
CA GLN A 120 4.79 -4.44 14.92
C GLN A 120 4.27 -3.27 14.09
N PHE A 121 4.93 -2.98 12.98
CA PHE A 121 4.59 -1.87 12.09
C PHE A 121 5.11 -2.11 10.67
N LYS A 122 4.71 -1.25 9.72
CA LYS A 122 5.22 -1.31 8.35
C LYS A 122 6.72 -1.12 8.32
N ASN A 123 7.42 -1.98 7.57
CA ASN A 123 8.83 -1.78 7.32
C ASN A 123 9.07 -0.52 6.46
N SER A 124 10.24 0.08 6.63
CA SER A 124 10.59 1.37 6.02
C SER A 124 11.03 1.27 4.56
N TYR A 125 10.95 0.10 3.94
CA TYR A 125 11.38 -0.11 2.57
C TYR A 125 10.41 0.48 1.54
N SER A 126 10.94 1.06 0.44
CA SER A 126 10.21 1.60 -0.70
C SER A 126 9.48 2.94 -0.45
N LEU A 127 9.15 3.63 -1.53
CA LEU A 127 8.31 4.82 -1.52
C LEU A 127 6.86 4.48 -1.17
N GLU A 128 6.32 3.37 -1.72
CA GLU A 128 4.91 3.01 -1.61
C GLU A 128 4.56 2.28 -0.31
N ASN A 129 5.40 1.35 0.19
CA ASN A 129 5.02 0.48 1.30
C ASN A 129 4.54 1.22 2.56
N PRO A 130 5.16 2.32 3.02
CA PRO A 130 4.67 3.05 4.20
C PRO A 130 3.35 3.78 3.97
N LEU A 131 2.91 3.96 2.70
CA LEU A 131 1.68 4.68 2.40
C LEU A 131 0.43 3.86 2.73
N SER A 132 -0.66 4.57 3.02
CA SER A 132 -1.95 3.92 3.25
C SER A 132 -2.58 3.46 1.93
N PRO A 133 -3.15 2.26 1.86
CA PRO A 133 -3.91 1.79 0.70
C PRO A 133 -5.03 2.75 0.25
N THR A 134 -5.59 3.54 1.18
CA THR A 134 -6.64 4.52 0.86
C THR A 134 -6.15 5.70 0.02
N LYS A 135 -4.84 5.92 -0.04
CA LYS A 135 -4.19 7.02 -0.78
C LYS A 135 -3.57 6.57 -2.11
N MET A 136 -3.39 5.26 -2.28
CA MET A 136 -2.78 4.70 -3.49
C MET A 136 -3.79 4.71 -4.64
N GLU A 137 -3.31 4.98 -5.83
CA GLU A 137 -4.11 5.12 -7.06
C GLU A 137 -4.53 3.77 -7.64
N LEU A 138 -3.68 2.75 -7.47
CA LEU A 138 -3.94 1.40 -7.98
C LEU A 138 -4.80 0.60 -6.99
N ILE A 139 -5.70 -0.24 -7.53
CA ILE A 139 -6.56 -1.14 -6.75
C ILE A 139 -5.72 -2.21 -6.04
N ASP A 140 -4.67 -2.71 -6.69
CA ASP A 140 -3.72 -3.67 -6.09
C ASP A 140 -2.74 -2.99 -5.13
N VAL A 141 -2.84 -1.67 -4.96
CA VAL A 141 -2.11 -0.80 -4.04
C VAL A 141 -0.67 -0.56 -4.49
N TYR A 142 0.17 -1.59 -4.55
CA TYR A 142 1.60 -1.47 -4.79
C TYR A 142 2.01 -2.01 -6.16
N SER A 143 3.13 -1.51 -6.68
CA SER A 143 3.81 -2.09 -7.83
C SER A 143 4.26 -3.53 -7.55
N GLN A 144 4.53 -4.30 -8.61
CA GLN A 144 5.00 -5.70 -8.50
C GLN A 144 6.27 -5.80 -7.66
N GLY A 145 7.22 -4.93 -7.94
CA GLY A 145 8.50 -4.93 -7.23
C GLY A 145 8.34 -4.60 -5.75
N VAL A 146 7.49 -3.63 -5.40
CA VAL A 146 7.18 -3.32 -3.99
C VAL A 146 6.46 -4.49 -3.33
N THR A 147 5.46 -5.09 -4.00
CA THR A 147 4.73 -6.25 -3.48
C THR A 147 5.66 -7.43 -3.19
N TYR A 148 6.63 -7.68 -4.08
CA TYR A 148 7.60 -8.77 -3.91
C TYR A 148 8.65 -8.45 -2.84
N LEU A 149 9.33 -7.31 -2.95
CA LEU A 149 10.50 -7.00 -2.12
C LEU A 149 10.16 -6.56 -0.69
N SER A 150 9.00 -5.98 -0.45
CA SER A 150 8.56 -5.57 0.89
C SER A 150 7.83 -6.66 1.68
N GLY A 151 7.59 -7.83 1.07
CA GLY A 151 6.82 -8.91 1.69
C GLY A 151 5.31 -8.65 1.69
N CYS A 152 4.78 -7.92 0.71
CA CYS A 152 3.34 -7.68 0.62
C CYS A 152 2.55 -8.84 -0.02
N GLY A 153 3.23 -9.96 -0.42
CA GLY A 153 2.55 -11.19 -0.71
C GLY A 153 2.89 -11.93 -2.00
N SER A 154 3.77 -11.41 -2.86
CA SER A 154 4.15 -12.10 -4.10
C SER A 154 5.48 -12.84 -4.04
N ASP A 155 6.22 -12.75 -2.93
CA ASP A 155 7.43 -13.53 -2.68
C ASP A 155 7.08 -14.86 -1.98
N PRO A 156 7.22 -16.02 -2.65
CA PRO A 156 6.90 -17.31 -2.03
C PRO A 156 7.81 -17.66 -0.86
N LEU A 157 9.10 -17.27 -0.90
CA LEU A 157 10.06 -17.57 0.18
C LEU A 157 9.67 -16.93 1.51
N PHE A 158 9.07 -15.74 1.45
CA PHE A 158 8.73 -14.95 2.63
C PHE A 158 7.24 -14.98 2.97
N GLY A 159 6.38 -15.20 1.98
CA GLY A 159 4.92 -15.25 2.12
C GLY A 159 4.27 -13.88 2.25
N VAL A 160 3.02 -13.87 2.72
CA VAL A 160 2.21 -12.66 2.86
C VAL A 160 2.47 -12.03 4.22
N GLN A 161 3.19 -10.91 4.24
CA GLN A 161 3.57 -10.18 5.46
C GLN A 161 2.98 -8.76 5.49
N TYR A 162 2.19 -8.38 4.48
CA TYR A 162 1.57 -7.06 4.33
C TYR A 162 2.56 -5.89 4.47
N GLY A 163 3.86 -6.12 4.16
CA GLY A 163 4.94 -5.14 4.32
C GLY A 163 5.23 -4.75 5.76
N ARG A 164 4.96 -5.63 6.72
CA ARG A 164 5.12 -5.38 8.17
C ARG A 164 6.05 -6.38 8.82
N ASP A 165 6.59 -5.96 9.97
CA ASP A 165 7.46 -6.79 10.80
C ASP A 165 7.49 -6.26 12.24
N LEU A 166 8.04 -7.04 13.17
CA LEU A 166 8.30 -6.63 14.55
C LEU A 166 9.70 -6.01 14.66
N GLY A 167 9.82 -4.91 15.42
CA GLY A 167 11.13 -4.31 15.61
C GLY A 167 11.14 -3.04 16.42
N LEU A 168 12.31 -2.40 16.36
CA LEU A 168 12.61 -1.10 16.92
C LEU A 168 12.92 -0.13 15.77
N MET A 169 12.38 1.09 15.82
CA MET A 169 12.67 2.14 14.84
C MET A 169 13.00 3.45 15.55
N ILE A 170 13.96 4.16 15.02
CA ILE A 170 14.21 5.56 15.34
C ILE A 170 13.87 6.37 14.08
N TYR A 171 13.04 7.39 14.24
CA TYR A 171 12.62 8.22 13.12
C TYR A 171 12.39 9.66 13.53
N GLY A 172 12.39 10.56 12.57
CA GLY A 172 12.11 11.97 12.81
C GLY A 172 12.30 12.87 11.60
N ASN A 173 12.11 14.17 11.83
CA ASN A 173 12.31 15.21 10.85
C ASN A 173 13.51 16.06 11.20
N LEU A 174 14.34 16.34 10.20
CA LEU A 174 15.55 17.16 10.30
C LEU A 174 15.46 18.33 9.30
N PHE A 175 16.31 19.36 9.52
CA PHE A 175 16.45 20.49 8.61
C PHE A 175 15.10 21.17 8.28
N ALA A 176 14.37 21.58 9.33
CA ALA A 176 13.05 22.23 9.18
C ALA A 176 12.04 21.39 8.35
N ASN A 177 12.02 20.08 8.56
CA ASN A 177 11.19 19.08 7.88
C ASN A 177 11.53 18.81 6.40
N HIS A 178 12.67 19.28 5.91
CA HIS A 178 13.12 18.94 4.56
C HIS A 178 13.63 17.51 4.44
N LEU A 179 14.09 16.89 5.54
CA LEU A 179 14.53 15.51 5.57
C LEU A 179 13.80 14.74 6.66
N TYR A 180 13.07 13.71 6.27
CA TYR A 180 12.53 12.70 7.18
C TYR A 180 13.38 11.43 7.06
N TYR A 181 13.70 10.81 8.19
CA TYR A 181 14.49 9.58 8.22
C TYR A 181 13.82 8.51 9.09
N GLU A 182 14.09 7.25 8.75
CA GLU A 182 13.75 6.06 9.53
C GLU A 182 14.95 5.13 9.54
N LEU A 183 15.37 4.72 10.73
CA LEU A 183 16.36 3.66 10.94
C LEU A 183 15.69 2.58 11.78
N ALA A 184 15.49 1.40 11.21
CA ALA A 184 14.80 0.31 11.87
C ALA A 184 15.71 -0.93 12.03
N LEU A 185 15.56 -1.60 13.15
CA LEU A 185 16.06 -2.93 13.42
C LEU A 185 14.85 -3.85 13.55
N MET A 186 14.65 -4.71 12.56
CA MET A 186 13.47 -5.56 12.44
C MET A 186 13.84 -7.03 12.64
N GLN A 187 12.87 -7.83 13.05
CA GLN A 187 13.04 -9.26 13.25
C GLN A 187 13.37 -10.03 11.97
N GLY A 188 12.84 -9.56 10.81
CA GLY A 188 13.10 -10.19 9.52
C GLY A 188 12.20 -11.38 9.19
N GLN A 189 11.15 -11.65 10.00
CA GLN A 189 10.26 -12.79 9.83
C GLN A 189 8.84 -12.42 9.42
N GLY A 190 8.53 -11.11 9.45
CA GLY A 190 7.25 -10.56 9.07
C GLY A 190 6.22 -10.53 10.20
N ILE A 191 4.96 -10.34 9.79
CA ILE A 191 3.83 -10.06 10.68
C ILE A 191 3.48 -11.26 11.58
N ASN A 192 3.20 -11.00 12.87
CA ASN A 192 2.72 -11.97 13.85
C ASN A 192 3.55 -13.27 13.95
N THR A 193 4.79 -13.24 13.51
CA THR A 193 5.67 -14.42 13.41
C THR A 193 6.78 -14.34 14.44
N LYS A 194 7.07 -15.45 15.11
CA LYS A 194 8.23 -15.56 15.99
C LYS A 194 9.52 -15.64 15.17
N ASP A 195 10.60 -15.15 15.75
CA ASP A 195 11.93 -15.27 15.17
C ASP A 195 12.33 -16.74 14.95
N LYS A 196 12.92 -17.02 13.81
CA LYS A 196 13.32 -18.37 13.39
C LYS A 196 14.82 -18.51 13.18
N ASN A 197 15.56 -17.40 13.09
CA ASN A 197 16.97 -17.45 12.70
C ASN A 197 17.91 -16.55 13.54
N ASP A 198 17.47 -15.94 14.63
CA ASP A 198 18.22 -15.03 15.51
C ASP A 198 18.85 -13.79 14.81
N GLN A 199 18.74 -13.69 13.48
CA GLN A 199 19.26 -12.56 12.68
C GLN A 199 18.27 -11.41 12.68
N LYS A 200 18.77 -10.20 12.45
CA LYS A 200 17.93 -9.00 12.39
C LYS A 200 18.20 -8.24 11.10
N ASP A 201 17.13 -7.68 10.57
CA ASP A 201 17.19 -6.81 9.39
C ASP A 201 17.42 -5.37 9.82
N VAL A 202 18.38 -4.72 9.17
CA VAL A 202 18.58 -3.27 9.33
C VAL A 202 18.02 -2.56 8.11
N ILE A 203 17.12 -1.60 8.34
CA ILE A 203 16.45 -0.84 7.27
C ILE A 203 16.72 0.65 7.50
N LEU A 204 17.19 1.34 6.45
CA LEU A 204 17.33 2.79 6.41
C LEU A 204 16.42 3.34 5.32
N ARG A 205 15.70 4.41 5.64
CA ARG A 205 14.91 5.22 4.71
C ARG A 205 15.23 6.69 4.89
N LEU A 206 15.40 7.38 3.78
CA LEU A 206 15.55 8.83 3.71
C LEU A 206 14.48 9.38 2.77
N ASP A 207 13.77 10.41 3.20
CA ASP A 207 12.66 11.06 2.48
C ASP A 207 12.96 12.56 2.46
N TYR A 208 13.51 13.02 1.34
CA TYR A 208 13.92 14.41 1.13
C TYR A 208 12.84 15.19 0.39
N ARG A 209 12.47 16.34 0.93
CA ARG A 209 11.43 17.23 0.42
C ARG A 209 12.05 18.59 0.05
N PRO A 210 12.62 18.72 -1.14
CA PRO A 210 13.24 19.98 -1.57
C PRO A 210 12.23 21.12 -1.66
N THR A 211 10.98 20.80 -2.00
CA THR A 211 9.84 21.72 -2.04
C THR A 211 8.59 21.00 -1.54
N GLU A 212 7.48 21.73 -1.37
CA GLU A 212 6.19 21.16 -1.00
C GLU A 212 5.61 20.22 -2.08
N ASN A 213 6.04 20.38 -3.34
CA ASN A 213 5.56 19.60 -4.48
C ASN A 213 6.39 18.34 -4.74
N TRP A 214 7.64 18.30 -4.29
CA TRP A 214 8.57 17.22 -4.57
C TRP A 214 8.95 16.44 -3.32
N ARG A 215 9.01 15.15 -3.50
CA ARG A 215 9.46 14.19 -2.49
C ARG A 215 10.38 13.18 -3.16
N ILE A 216 11.58 13.00 -2.64
CA ILE A 216 12.59 12.05 -3.13
C ILE A 216 12.87 11.06 -2.01
N VAL A 217 12.75 9.78 -2.30
CA VAL A 217 12.89 8.72 -1.30
C VAL A 217 13.97 7.75 -1.73
N ALA A 218 14.84 7.40 -0.79
CA ALA A 218 15.79 6.29 -0.95
C ALA A 218 15.66 5.36 0.26
N SER A 219 15.72 4.06 0.04
CA SER A 219 15.72 3.08 1.12
C SER A 219 16.62 1.89 0.84
N GLY A 220 17.10 1.26 1.90
CA GLY A 220 17.91 0.06 1.84
C GLY A 220 17.63 -0.87 3.02
N GLN A 221 17.72 -2.17 2.78
CA GLN A 221 17.58 -3.21 3.78
C GLN A 221 18.72 -4.21 3.63
N LEU A 222 19.35 -4.53 4.72
CA LEU A 222 20.31 -5.63 4.87
C LEU A 222 19.73 -6.62 5.85
N GLY A 223 19.55 -7.88 5.43
CA GLY A 223 18.88 -8.84 6.28
C GLY A 223 19.02 -10.29 5.83
N THR A 224 18.40 -11.16 6.61
CA THR A 224 18.37 -12.61 6.40
C THR A 224 16.93 -13.10 6.52
N GLY A 225 16.38 -13.65 5.43
CA GLY A 225 15.08 -14.31 5.43
C GLY A 225 15.20 -15.78 5.84
N HIS A 226 14.09 -16.35 6.31
CA HIS A 226 13.92 -17.79 6.52
C HIS A 226 12.85 -18.29 5.56
N ALA A 227 13.20 -19.24 4.67
CA ALA A 227 12.31 -19.69 3.60
C ALA A 227 11.17 -20.54 4.17
N ILE A 228 9.92 -20.11 3.90
CA ILE A 228 8.71 -20.83 4.35
C ILE A 228 8.08 -21.69 3.27
N ALA A 229 8.45 -21.49 2.00
CA ALA A 229 7.99 -22.25 0.86
C ALA A 229 9.05 -22.25 -0.24
N GLU A 230 8.93 -23.17 -1.19
CA GLU A 230 9.76 -23.16 -2.41
C GLU A 230 9.37 -22.00 -3.33
N SER A 231 10.34 -21.49 -4.06
CA SER A 231 10.14 -20.42 -5.03
C SER A 231 10.74 -20.78 -6.40
N LYS A 232 9.92 -20.72 -7.45
CA LYS A 232 10.42 -20.85 -8.83
C LYS A 232 11.40 -19.75 -9.21
N TYR A 233 11.35 -18.61 -8.52
CA TYR A 233 12.26 -17.49 -8.76
C TYR A 233 13.63 -17.72 -8.13
N ASN A 234 13.70 -18.54 -7.07
CA ASN A 234 14.90 -18.82 -6.27
C ASN A 234 15.05 -20.34 -6.05
N PRO A 235 15.27 -21.14 -7.11
CA PRO A 235 15.24 -22.61 -7.01
C PRO A 235 16.38 -23.22 -6.17
N GLY A 236 17.39 -22.41 -5.80
CA GLY A 236 18.50 -22.84 -4.94
C GLY A 236 18.26 -22.71 -3.44
N ILE A 237 17.07 -22.22 -3.02
CA ILE A 237 16.73 -22.02 -1.61
C ILE A 237 15.64 -23.03 -1.24
N ALA A 238 15.95 -23.94 -0.30
CA ALA A 238 15.00 -24.93 0.19
C ALA A 238 14.15 -24.37 1.35
N VAL A 239 13.01 -25.01 1.61
CA VAL A 239 12.17 -24.67 2.77
C VAL A 239 12.96 -24.91 4.05
N GLY A 240 13.00 -23.92 4.92
CA GLY A 240 13.76 -23.94 6.17
C GLY A 240 15.17 -23.36 6.08
N ASP A 241 15.65 -23.03 4.88
CA ASP A 241 16.94 -22.38 4.72
C ASP A 241 16.89 -20.92 5.14
N ASP A 242 17.97 -20.47 5.77
CA ASP A 242 18.23 -19.04 5.94
C ASP A 242 18.97 -18.52 4.72
N TYR A 243 18.51 -17.39 4.18
CA TYR A 243 19.06 -16.81 2.97
C TYR A 243 19.27 -15.31 3.09
N ARG A 244 20.32 -14.79 2.41
CA ARG A 244 20.53 -13.34 2.31
C ARG A 244 19.32 -12.69 1.69
N ARG A 245 18.83 -11.61 2.33
CA ARG A 245 17.69 -10.82 1.86
C ARG A 245 18.00 -9.34 1.89
N ASN A 246 18.68 -8.86 0.87
CA ASN A 246 19.06 -7.45 0.74
C ASN A 246 18.14 -6.73 -0.25
N ARG A 247 17.83 -5.46 0.04
CA ARG A 247 16.91 -4.63 -0.74
C ARG A 247 17.48 -3.23 -0.89
N TRP A 248 17.14 -2.56 -2.00
CA TRP A 248 17.43 -1.16 -2.24
C TRP A 248 16.32 -0.54 -3.08
N SER A 249 16.08 0.76 -2.90
CA SER A 249 15.15 1.52 -3.73
C SER A 249 15.50 2.99 -3.79
N ALA A 250 15.13 3.63 -4.90
CA ALA A 250 15.18 5.08 -5.08
C ALA A 250 14.03 5.54 -5.94
N GLY A 251 13.26 6.52 -5.47
CA GLY A 251 12.07 7.00 -6.16
C GLY A 251 11.78 8.45 -5.87
N ALA A 252 10.82 8.99 -6.61
CA ALA A 252 10.34 10.34 -6.42
C ALA A 252 8.84 10.45 -6.64
N GLU A 253 8.23 11.41 -5.97
CA GLU A 253 6.84 11.82 -6.13
C GLU A 253 6.78 13.31 -6.42
N TRP A 254 5.93 13.69 -7.37
CA TRP A 254 5.58 15.08 -7.65
C TRP A 254 4.07 15.27 -7.58
N LYS A 255 3.66 16.42 -7.03
CA LYS A 255 2.26 16.83 -6.97
C LYS A 255 2.12 18.27 -7.50
N SER A 256 1.06 18.53 -8.25
CA SER A 256 0.84 19.87 -8.85
C SER A 256 0.62 20.97 -7.79
N HIS A 257 0.11 20.59 -6.63
CA HIS A 257 -0.07 21.47 -5.47
C HIS A 257 -0.25 20.63 -4.20
N VAL A 258 -0.10 21.26 -3.04
CA VAL A 258 -0.42 20.64 -1.74
C VAL A 258 -1.93 20.74 -1.52
N ALA A 259 -2.59 19.59 -1.41
CA ALA A 259 -4.01 19.55 -1.12
C ALA A 259 -4.26 19.95 0.35
N GLY A 260 -5.17 20.91 0.57
CA GLY A 260 -5.61 21.32 1.91
C GLY A 260 -6.55 20.32 2.58
N VAL A 261 -7.23 20.75 3.64
CA VAL A 261 -8.16 19.91 4.43
C VAL A 261 -9.25 19.27 3.56
N ASP A 262 -9.73 20.00 2.54
CA ASP A 262 -10.74 19.52 1.58
C ASP A 262 -10.08 18.90 0.32
N TYR A 263 -9.00 18.12 0.47
CA TYR A 263 -8.24 17.54 -0.64
C TYR A 263 -9.11 16.77 -1.65
N TRP A 264 -10.19 16.15 -1.21
CA TRP A 264 -11.13 15.42 -2.07
C TRP A 264 -11.90 16.30 -3.05
N LYS A 265 -12.00 17.63 -2.78
CA LYS A 265 -12.60 18.63 -3.67
C LYS A 265 -11.57 19.34 -4.56
N ASN A 266 -10.30 19.35 -4.14
CA ASN A 266 -9.19 20.01 -4.82
C ASN A 266 -7.99 19.07 -4.90
N ARG A 267 -8.15 17.99 -5.66
CA ARG A 267 -7.12 16.97 -5.80
C ARG A 267 -6.00 17.45 -6.71
N ALA A 268 -4.78 17.15 -6.32
CA ALA A 268 -3.59 17.44 -7.12
C ALA A 268 -3.40 16.38 -8.22
N ALA A 269 -2.93 16.80 -9.37
CA ALA A 269 -2.28 15.88 -10.28
C ALA A 269 -1.01 15.35 -9.60
N SER A 270 -0.75 14.06 -9.71
CA SER A 270 0.41 13.41 -9.10
C SER A 270 1.09 12.46 -10.09
N VAL A 271 2.40 12.37 -9.94
CA VAL A 271 3.22 11.35 -10.60
C VAL A 271 4.22 10.85 -9.58
N HIS A 272 4.34 9.55 -9.45
CA HIS A 272 5.38 8.93 -8.64
C HIS A 272 5.95 7.70 -9.33
N GLY A 273 7.20 7.41 -9.04
CA GLY A 273 7.89 6.26 -9.60
C GLY A 273 9.13 5.93 -8.79
N GLU A 274 9.58 4.70 -8.93
CA GLU A 274 10.69 4.16 -8.19
C GLU A 274 11.44 3.12 -9.01
N VAL A 275 12.75 3.07 -8.87
CA VAL A 275 13.59 1.95 -9.27
C VAL A 275 13.98 1.20 -8.01
N LEU A 276 13.84 -0.11 -8.00
CA LEU A 276 14.02 -0.92 -6.82
C LEU A 276 14.57 -2.29 -7.19
N GLY A 277 15.25 -2.93 -6.25
CA GLY A 277 15.80 -4.25 -6.46
C GLY A 277 16.20 -4.94 -5.17
N GLY A 278 16.56 -6.20 -5.32
CA GLY A 278 16.97 -7.04 -4.20
C GLY A 278 17.84 -8.19 -4.61
N ARG A 279 18.36 -8.87 -3.60
CA ARG A 279 19.10 -10.13 -3.74
C ARG A 279 18.59 -11.10 -2.68
N ASP A 280 18.07 -12.25 -3.15
CA ASP A 280 17.66 -13.37 -2.33
C ASP A 280 18.61 -14.55 -2.57
N GLY A 281 19.41 -14.90 -1.55
CA GLY A 281 20.51 -15.83 -1.74
C GLY A 281 21.48 -15.31 -2.80
N ASP A 282 21.55 -16.00 -3.94
CA ASP A 282 22.40 -15.63 -5.08
C ASP A 282 21.63 -15.00 -6.24
N VAL A 283 20.30 -14.99 -6.19
CA VAL A 283 19.44 -14.45 -7.25
C VAL A 283 19.23 -12.96 -7.06
N ASN A 284 19.46 -12.19 -8.11
CA ASN A 284 19.14 -10.77 -8.17
C ASN A 284 17.77 -10.54 -8.83
N SER A 285 17.05 -9.54 -8.31
CA SER A 285 15.79 -9.04 -8.85
C SER A 285 15.81 -7.52 -8.92
N TRP A 286 15.12 -6.93 -9.91
CA TRP A 286 14.96 -5.48 -10.00
C TRP A 286 13.77 -5.10 -10.87
N GLY A 287 13.30 -3.89 -10.68
CA GLY A 287 12.24 -3.32 -11.49
C GLY A 287 12.12 -1.83 -11.36
N ALA A 288 11.16 -1.28 -12.08
CA ALA A 288 10.81 0.12 -12.02
C ALA A 288 9.33 0.29 -12.34
N TYR A 289 8.73 1.31 -11.76
CA TYR A 289 7.37 1.69 -12.08
C TYR A 289 7.22 3.21 -12.17
N LEU A 290 6.18 3.61 -12.88
CA LEU A 290 5.71 5.00 -12.95
C LEU A 290 4.19 5.00 -12.93
N THR A 291 3.61 5.69 -11.95
CA THR A 291 2.16 5.85 -11.78
C THR A 291 1.81 7.33 -11.80
N GLY A 292 0.82 7.69 -12.61
CA GLY A 292 0.28 9.04 -12.70
C GLY A 292 -1.21 9.07 -12.43
N CYS A 293 -1.68 10.13 -11.79
CA CYS A 293 -3.08 10.40 -11.52
C CYS A 293 -3.40 11.86 -11.82
N VAL A 294 -4.41 12.09 -12.67
CA VAL A 294 -4.81 13.43 -13.09
C VAL A 294 -6.29 13.64 -12.82
N PRO A 295 -6.67 14.63 -11.99
CA PRO A 295 -8.05 15.05 -11.84
C PRO A 295 -8.56 15.69 -13.14
N VAL A 296 -9.58 15.08 -13.76
CA VAL A 296 -10.21 15.61 -14.98
C VAL A 296 -11.44 16.47 -14.67
N CYS A 297 -12.04 16.27 -13.51
CA CYS A 297 -13.08 17.15 -12.96
C CYS A 297 -13.15 16.99 -11.44
N LYS A 298 -14.08 17.71 -10.78
CA LYS A 298 -14.20 17.75 -9.30
C LYS A 298 -14.41 16.39 -8.63
N ILE A 299 -14.86 15.40 -9.36
CA ILE A 299 -15.24 14.08 -8.79
C ILE A 299 -14.55 12.91 -9.48
N LEU A 300 -13.79 13.14 -10.54
CA LEU A 300 -13.23 12.07 -11.36
C LEU A 300 -11.74 12.31 -11.63
N ASP A 301 -10.93 11.28 -11.41
CA ASP A 301 -9.54 11.22 -11.81
C ASP A 301 -9.31 10.10 -12.81
N VAL A 302 -8.31 10.29 -13.67
CA VAL A 302 -7.76 9.25 -14.55
C VAL A 302 -6.42 8.80 -14.00
N VAL A 303 -6.20 7.50 -14.00
CA VAL A 303 -4.98 6.84 -13.50
C VAL A 303 -4.32 6.08 -14.65
N GLY A 304 -3.01 6.19 -14.74
CA GLY A 304 -2.17 5.40 -15.64
C GLY A 304 -0.93 4.90 -14.92
N SER A 305 -0.53 3.66 -15.17
CA SER A 305 0.68 3.08 -14.59
C SER A 305 1.37 2.15 -15.57
N VAL A 306 2.70 2.18 -15.55
CA VAL A 306 3.56 1.16 -16.18
C VAL A 306 4.48 0.62 -15.09
N ASP A 307 4.56 -0.70 -14.98
CA ASP A 307 5.27 -1.40 -13.94
C ASP A 307 5.99 -2.62 -14.52
N TYR A 308 7.30 -2.62 -14.40
CA TYR A 308 8.19 -3.71 -14.84
C TYR A 308 8.92 -4.29 -13.65
N PHE A 309 8.92 -5.62 -13.55
CA PHE A 309 9.72 -6.32 -12.54
C PHE A 309 10.32 -7.61 -13.09
N ASN A 310 11.63 -7.81 -12.86
CA ASN A 310 12.37 -9.02 -13.16
C ASN A 310 12.65 -9.75 -11.83
N TYR A 311 11.95 -10.84 -11.61
CA TYR A 311 12.00 -11.66 -10.39
C TYR A 311 13.30 -12.47 -10.26
N ASN A 312 13.91 -12.82 -11.40
CA ASN A 312 15.18 -13.55 -11.48
C ASN A 312 15.91 -13.10 -12.74
N THR A 313 16.98 -12.32 -12.57
CA THR A 313 17.72 -11.71 -13.68
C THR A 313 18.43 -12.74 -14.54
N ASP A 314 18.90 -13.85 -13.96
CA ASP A 314 19.63 -14.90 -14.67
C ASP A 314 18.69 -15.73 -15.55
N ALA A 315 17.54 -16.11 -15.01
CA ALA A 315 16.50 -16.83 -15.74
C ALA A 315 15.62 -15.90 -16.60
N LYS A 316 15.80 -14.57 -16.51
CA LYS A 316 15.00 -13.54 -17.20
C LYS A 316 13.50 -13.72 -16.96
N MET A 317 13.12 -14.05 -15.72
CA MET A 317 11.72 -14.22 -15.31
C MET A 317 11.13 -12.87 -14.96
N GLN A 318 10.43 -12.26 -15.90
CA GLN A 318 10.00 -10.86 -15.79
C GLN A 318 8.54 -10.66 -16.20
N GLN A 319 7.95 -9.59 -15.71
CA GLN A 319 6.59 -9.19 -16.09
C GLN A 319 6.49 -7.67 -16.24
N THR A 320 5.78 -7.25 -17.28
CA THR A 320 5.40 -5.84 -17.47
C THR A 320 3.89 -5.71 -17.34
N ASN A 321 3.43 -4.79 -16.51
CA ASN A 321 2.03 -4.42 -16.39
C ASN A 321 1.81 -3.01 -16.93
N VAL A 322 0.72 -2.83 -17.68
CA VAL A 322 0.22 -1.51 -18.09
C VAL A 322 -1.20 -1.40 -17.56
N THR A 323 -1.43 -0.43 -16.70
CA THR A 323 -2.72 -0.19 -16.05
C THR A 323 -3.29 1.15 -16.48
N VAL A 324 -4.57 1.17 -16.82
CA VAL A 324 -5.36 2.38 -17.01
C VAL A 324 -6.64 2.28 -16.21
N GLY A 325 -7.10 3.40 -15.69
CA GLY A 325 -8.32 3.38 -14.89
C GLY A 325 -8.86 4.75 -14.55
N VAL A 326 -9.99 4.72 -13.87
CA VAL A 326 -10.66 5.91 -13.36
C VAL A 326 -11.03 5.71 -11.90
N GLN A 327 -11.07 6.81 -11.15
CA GLN A 327 -11.57 6.80 -9.79
C GLN A 327 -12.54 7.97 -9.60
N HIS A 328 -13.68 7.64 -9.01
CA HIS A 328 -14.76 8.58 -8.70
C HIS A 328 -14.80 8.82 -7.19
N TRP A 329 -14.59 10.08 -6.79
CA TRP A 329 -14.65 10.51 -5.39
C TRP A 329 -16.06 11.02 -5.08
N PHE A 330 -16.72 10.41 -4.11
CA PHE A 330 -18.05 10.84 -3.70
C PHE A 330 -18.07 11.48 -2.30
N TYR A 331 -17.09 11.18 -1.43
CA TYR A 331 -16.96 11.82 -0.13
C TYR A 331 -15.57 11.60 0.48
N ARG A 332 -14.84 12.65 0.86
CA ARG A 332 -13.52 12.59 1.53
C ARG A 332 -12.60 11.50 0.96
N THR A 333 -12.31 10.45 1.77
CA THR A 333 -11.52 9.26 1.38
C THR A 333 -12.38 8.13 0.77
N CYS A 334 -13.67 8.39 0.50
CA CYS A 334 -14.58 7.42 -0.09
C CYS A 334 -14.58 7.55 -1.61
N ARG A 335 -14.31 6.45 -2.32
CA ARG A 335 -14.22 6.43 -3.79
C ARG A 335 -14.64 5.09 -4.37
N ALA A 336 -15.08 5.13 -5.62
CA ALA A 336 -15.21 3.97 -6.49
C ALA A 336 -14.12 4.02 -7.56
N GLN A 337 -13.51 2.88 -7.87
CA GLN A 337 -12.43 2.75 -8.84
C GLN A 337 -12.77 1.64 -9.84
N VAL A 338 -12.37 1.84 -11.10
CA VAL A 338 -12.38 0.80 -12.14
C VAL A 338 -11.06 0.89 -12.88
N GLN A 339 -10.36 -0.24 -13.01
CA GLN A 339 -9.05 -0.32 -13.65
C GLN A 339 -8.96 -1.56 -14.54
N TYR A 340 -8.21 -1.43 -15.62
CA TYR A 340 -7.83 -2.54 -16.48
C TYR A 340 -6.31 -2.61 -16.56
N THR A 341 -5.77 -3.78 -16.26
CA THR A 341 -4.34 -4.06 -16.32
C THR A 341 -4.08 -5.11 -17.40
N LEU A 342 -3.18 -4.80 -18.32
CA LEU A 342 -2.60 -5.74 -19.25
C LEU A 342 -1.25 -6.22 -18.70
N SER A 343 -1.11 -7.51 -18.51
CA SER A 343 0.09 -8.16 -17.97
C SER A 343 0.79 -8.99 -19.04
N ASN A 344 2.08 -8.76 -19.20
CA ASN A 344 2.93 -9.47 -20.15
C ASN A 344 4.09 -10.18 -19.42
N PRO A 345 3.87 -11.43 -18.95
CA PRO A 345 4.93 -12.24 -18.33
C PRO A 345 5.85 -12.84 -19.41
N VAL A 346 7.15 -12.92 -19.11
CA VAL A 346 8.17 -13.54 -19.95
C VAL A 346 8.93 -14.57 -19.12
N ASN A 347 9.13 -15.78 -19.65
CA ASN A 347 9.78 -16.92 -18.98
C ASN A 347 9.13 -17.34 -17.66
N MET A 348 7.83 -17.04 -17.47
CA MET A 348 7.11 -17.35 -16.23
C MET A 348 6.13 -18.52 -16.36
N GLY A 349 6.08 -19.17 -17.55
CA GLY A 349 5.15 -20.27 -17.83
C GLY A 349 3.69 -19.81 -17.96
N GLN A 350 3.47 -18.55 -18.32
CA GLN A 350 2.15 -17.95 -18.51
C GLN A 350 2.14 -17.10 -19.79
N GLU A 351 1.02 -17.05 -20.49
CA GLU A 351 0.78 -16.10 -21.58
C GLU A 351 0.35 -14.73 -21.04
N HIS A 352 0.31 -13.74 -21.93
CA HIS A 352 -0.24 -12.42 -21.59
C HIS A 352 -1.71 -12.52 -21.16
N TYR A 353 -2.11 -11.69 -20.22
CA TYR A 353 -3.47 -11.71 -19.69
C TYR A 353 -3.96 -10.30 -19.33
N GLY A 354 -5.29 -10.16 -19.31
CA GLY A 354 -5.95 -8.94 -18.89
C GLY A 354 -6.70 -9.11 -17.57
N THR A 355 -6.64 -8.09 -16.72
CA THR A 355 -7.38 -8.05 -15.46
C THR A 355 -8.21 -6.78 -15.38
N LEU A 356 -9.55 -6.94 -15.31
CA LEU A 356 -10.48 -5.86 -15.02
C LEU A 356 -10.82 -5.89 -13.52
N GLN A 357 -10.64 -4.77 -12.86
CA GLN A 357 -10.95 -4.64 -11.45
C GLN A 357 -11.89 -3.46 -11.21
N ALA A 358 -12.80 -3.65 -10.25
CA ALA A 358 -13.62 -2.57 -9.69
C ALA A 358 -13.54 -2.64 -8.17
N GLN A 359 -13.49 -1.48 -7.51
CA GLN A 359 -13.40 -1.39 -6.04
C GLN A 359 -14.25 -0.26 -5.52
N LEU A 360 -14.95 -0.52 -4.42
CA LEU A 360 -15.55 0.49 -3.56
C LEU A 360 -14.73 0.65 -2.29
N GLN A 361 -14.35 1.87 -1.97
CA GLN A 361 -13.65 2.24 -0.74
C GLN A 361 -14.51 3.17 0.09
N VAL A 362 -14.72 2.82 1.35
CA VAL A 362 -15.38 3.67 2.36
C VAL A 362 -14.44 3.82 3.55
N ALA A 363 -14.25 5.06 4.02
CA ALA A 363 -13.36 5.36 5.14
C ALA A 363 -13.93 6.47 6.03
N PHE A 364 -13.61 6.44 7.31
CA PHE A 364 -14.06 7.40 8.33
C PHE A 364 -12.92 7.77 9.30
#